data_2be03a2e10f25ee4de5d38f72676cfda
#
_entry.id   2be03a2e10f25ee4de5d38f72676cfda
#
_cell.length_a   1.000
_cell.length_b   1.000
_cell.length_c   1.000
_cell.angle_alpha   90.00
_cell.angle_beta   90.00
_cell.angle_gamma   90.00
#
_symmetry.space_group_name_H-M   'P 1'
#
loop_
_entity.id
_entity.type
_entity.pdbx_description
1 polymer ?
#
loop_
_entity_poly.entity_id
_entity_poly.type
_entity_poly.pdbx_seq_one_letter_code
_entity_poly.pdbx_strand_id
1 'polypeptide(L)'
;MTPASAARQDDDTCWREAARLRREHRGWIVIWLAPENCYRAYRRLPRARRDTALSAATSAEMATLIGQAEQAAAQVARRDPGTR
;
A
#
# COMPACT_ATOMS: atom_id res chain seq x y z
N MET A 1 -10.87 20.34 19.85
CA MET A 1 -10.56 19.71 19.71
C MET A 1 -10.07 19.24 18.79
N THR A 2 -9.45 19.07 18.57
CA THR A 2 -9.16 18.70 17.62
C THR A 2 -8.99 17.40 17.52
N PRO A 3 -9.67 16.89 17.06
CA PRO A 3 -9.73 15.59 16.91
C PRO A 3 -8.60 15.03 16.24
N ALA A 4 -7.98 15.80 15.63
CA ALA A 4 -6.89 15.31 14.95
C ALA A 4 -6.04 14.56 15.84
N SER A 5 -6.01 15.00 17.01
CA SER A 5 -5.17 14.37 17.89
C SER A 5 -5.60 12.98 18.07
N ALA A 6 -6.82 12.80 18.01
CA ALA A 6 -7.27 11.51 18.26
C ALA A 6 -6.93 10.62 17.13
N ALA A 7 -6.58 11.18 16.06
CA ALA A 7 -6.31 10.36 14.93
C ALA A 7 -5.01 9.61 15.03
N ARG A 8 -4.25 9.81 16.07
CA ARG A 8 -3.02 9.09 16.16
C ARG A 8 -3.31 7.64 16.42
N GLN A 9 -2.82 6.79 15.56
CA GLN A 9 -3.14 5.38 15.63
C GLN A 9 -2.14 4.63 16.49
N ASP A 10 -2.57 3.48 17.00
CA ASP A 10 -1.73 2.65 17.84
C ASP A 10 -0.69 1.93 16.99
N ASP A 11 0.58 2.11 17.34
CA ASP A 11 1.67 1.54 16.54
C ASP A 11 1.59 0.03 16.44
N ASP A 12 1.33 -0.65 17.55
CA ASP A 12 1.28 -2.10 17.49
C ASP A 12 0.20 -2.59 16.56
N THR A 13 -0.97 -2.00 16.66
CA THR A 13 -2.07 -2.38 15.79
C THR A 13 -1.72 -2.08 14.34
N CYS A 14 -1.13 -0.91 14.09
CA CYS A 14 -0.80 -0.54 12.73
C CYS A 14 0.28 -1.45 12.14
N TRP A 15 1.26 -1.84 12.94
CA TRP A 15 2.26 -2.78 12.43
C TRP A 15 1.66 -4.14 12.13
N ARG A 16 0.68 -4.59 12.92
CA ARG A 16 0.00 -5.83 12.62
C ARG A 16 -0.79 -5.73 11.33
N GLU A 17 -1.45 -4.59 11.12
CA GLU A 17 -2.19 -4.39 9.89
C GLU A 17 -1.26 -4.35 8.70
N ALA A 18 -0.11 -3.71 8.84
CA ALA A 18 0.86 -3.68 7.76
C ALA A 18 1.34 -5.10 7.43
N ALA A 19 1.58 -5.90 8.46
CA ALA A 19 2.00 -7.28 8.26
C ALA A 19 0.91 -8.10 7.58
N ARG A 20 -0.34 -7.86 7.96
CA ARG A 20 -1.45 -8.56 7.33
C ARG A 20 -1.52 -8.21 5.85
N LEU A 21 -1.38 -6.94 5.53
CA LEU A 21 -1.43 -6.52 4.13
C LEU A 21 -0.28 -7.12 3.32
N ARG A 22 0.89 -7.24 3.93
CA ARG A 22 2.01 -7.87 3.25
C ARG A 22 1.72 -9.33 2.94
N ARG A 23 1.06 -10.01 3.84
CA ARG A 23 0.71 -11.42 3.61
C ARG A 23 -0.36 -11.55 2.53
N GLU A 24 -1.31 -10.63 2.52
CA GLU A 24 -2.41 -10.68 1.55
C GLU A 24 -2.00 -10.20 0.18
N HIS A 25 -1.01 -9.32 0.12
CA HIS A 25 -0.57 -8.75 -1.14
C HIS A 25 0.92 -8.98 -1.28
N ARG A 26 1.27 -10.17 -1.67
CA ARG A 26 2.67 -10.60 -1.64
C ARG A 26 3.60 -9.82 -2.54
N GLY A 27 3.08 -9.14 -3.51
CA GLY A 27 3.90 -8.34 -4.38
C GLY A 27 4.25 -6.98 -3.81
N TRP A 28 3.88 -6.72 -2.55
CA TRP A 28 4.06 -5.41 -1.94
C TRP A 28 4.75 -5.51 -0.60
N ILE A 29 5.49 -4.47 -0.28
CA ILE A 29 6.05 -4.29 1.06
C ILE A 29 5.25 -3.16 1.68
N VAL A 30 4.59 -3.43 2.80
CA VAL A 30 3.77 -2.41 3.47
C VAL A 30 4.40 -2.11 4.82
N ILE A 31 4.59 -0.84 5.11
CA ILE A 31 5.18 -0.42 6.38
C ILE A 31 4.29 0.64 7.02
N TRP A 32 4.41 0.74 8.33
CA TRP A 32 3.73 1.76 9.10
C TRP A 32 4.73 2.83 9.48
N LEU A 33 4.43 4.07 9.15
CA LEU A 33 5.30 5.21 9.46
C LEU A 33 4.71 5.98 10.61
N ALA A 34 5.14 5.64 11.81
CA ALA A 34 4.59 6.26 12.99
C ALA A 34 4.70 7.78 13.02
N PRO A 35 5.84 8.36 12.69
CA PRO A 35 5.93 9.81 12.73
C PRO A 35 4.95 10.50 11.80
N GLU A 36 4.60 9.86 10.72
CA GLU A 36 3.68 10.42 9.74
C GLU A 36 2.27 9.91 9.91
N ASN A 37 2.09 8.98 10.84
CA ASN A 37 0.77 8.42 11.13
C ASN A 37 0.09 7.91 9.86
N CYS A 38 0.84 7.20 9.04
CA CYS A 38 0.31 6.66 7.81
C CYS A 38 1.03 5.40 7.40
N TYR A 39 0.41 4.66 6.47
CA TYR A 39 1.03 3.48 5.88
C TYR A 39 1.67 3.86 4.57
N ARG A 40 2.71 3.11 4.20
CA ARG A 40 3.33 3.28 2.89
C ARG A 40 3.59 1.91 2.29
N ALA A 41 3.39 1.78 1.00
CA ALA A 41 3.57 0.50 0.33
C ALA A 41 4.44 0.69 -0.91
N TYR A 42 5.30 -0.31 -1.16
CA TYR A 42 6.18 -0.30 -2.31
C TYR A 42 6.04 -1.63 -3.03
N ARG A 43 6.09 -1.59 -4.35
CA ARG A 43 6.07 -2.82 -5.11
C ARG A 43 7.38 -3.55 -4.95
N ARG A 44 7.30 -4.87 -4.90
CA ARG A 44 8.49 -5.69 -4.73
C ARG A 44 9.14 -6.11 -6.03
N LEU A 45 8.55 -5.79 -7.14
CA LEU A 45 9.07 -6.24 -8.41
C LEU A 45 10.44 -5.63 -8.68
N PRO A 46 11.37 -6.42 -9.21
CA PRO A 46 12.72 -5.93 -9.44
C PRO A 46 12.79 -4.70 -10.33
N ARG A 47 11.87 -4.59 -11.26
CA ARG A 47 11.89 -3.47 -12.17
C ARG A 47 10.87 -2.41 -11.83
N ALA A 48 10.31 -2.47 -10.66
CA ALA A 48 9.32 -1.50 -10.29
C ALA A 48 9.94 -0.13 -10.19
N ARG A 49 9.20 0.85 -10.61
CA ARG A 49 9.66 2.21 -10.49
C ARG A 49 9.49 2.67 -9.06
N ARG A 50 10.40 3.45 -8.60
CA ARG A 50 10.35 3.89 -7.24
C ARG A 50 9.23 4.85 -6.97
N ASP A 51 8.74 5.50 -8.01
CA ASP A 51 7.67 6.45 -7.82
C ASP A 51 6.30 5.79 -7.75
N THR A 52 6.26 4.48 -7.63
CA THR A 52 4.96 3.83 -7.50
C THR A 52 4.60 3.56 -6.05
N ALA A 53 5.23 4.24 -5.13
CA ALA A 53 4.86 4.06 -3.72
C ALA A 53 3.47 4.58 -3.45
N LEU A 54 2.75 3.90 -2.57
CA LEU A 54 1.40 4.31 -2.18
C LEU A 54 1.43 4.77 -0.73
N SER A 55 0.55 5.68 -0.38
CA SER A 55 0.42 6.15 0.99
C SER A 55 -1.05 6.17 1.36
N ALA A 56 -1.37 5.81 2.58
CA ALA A 56 -2.73 5.81 3.04
C ALA A 56 -2.78 5.98 4.54
N ALA A 57 -3.82 6.62 5.04
CA ALA A 57 -3.96 6.86 6.46
C ALA A 57 -4.46 5.63 7.20
N THR A 58 -5.18 4.75 6.56
CA THR A 58 -5.71 3.56 7.21
C THR A 58 -5.37 2.32 6.42
N SER A 59 -5.41 1.17 7.10
CA SER A 59 -5.12 -0.08 6.42
C SER A 59 -6.20 -0.40 5.37
N ALA A 60 -7.43 -0.03 5.63
CA ALA A 60 -8.50 -0.28 4.66
C ALA A 60 -8.27 0.53 3.40
N GLU A 61 -7.88 1.77 3.55
CA GLU A 61 -7.58 2.61 2.41
C GLU A 61 -6.38 2.06 1.65
N MET A 62 -5.36 1.61 2.37
CA MET A 62 -4.19 1.05 1.73
C MET A 62 -4.55 -0.21 0.93
N ALA A 63 -5.40 -1.07 1.49
CA ALA A 63 -5.83 -2.27 0.78
C ALA A 63 -6.54 -1.90 -0.53
N THR A 64 -7.36 -0.87 -0.49
CA THR A 64 -8.04 -0.41 -1.69
C THR A 64 -7.06 0.11 -2.73
N LEU A 65 -6.08 0.89 -2.29
CA LEU A 65 -5.10 1.44 -3.22
C LEU A 65 -4.25 0.34 -3.85
N ILE A 66 -3.85 -0.65 -3.06
CA ILE A 66 -3.07 -1.76 -3.59
C ILE A 66 -3.91 -2.52 -4.62
N GLY A 67 -5.17 -2.78 -4.31
CA GLY A 67 -6.04 -3.46 -5.24
C GLY A 67 -6.19 -2.72 -6.54
N GLN A 68 -6.35 -1.41 -6.47
CA GLN A 68 -6.46 -0.59 -7.68
C GLN A 68 -5.18 -0.62 -8.48
N ALA A 69 -4.03 -0.58 -7.83
CA ALA A 69 -2.76 -0.60 -8.53
C ALA A 69 -2.55 -1.95 -9.22
N GLU A 70 -2.93 -3.03 -8.56
CA GLU A 70 -2.80 -4.35 -9.14
C GLU A 70 -3.73 -4.52 -10.33
N GLN A 71 -4.92 -3.97 -10.23
CA GLN A 71 -5.87 -4.05 -11.31
C GLN A 71 -5.40 -3.25 -12.51
N ALA A 72 -4.84 -2.07 -12.27
CA ALA A 72 -4.33 -1.25 -13.35
C ALA A 72 -3.17 -1.95 -14.05
N ALA A 73 -2.30 -2.61 -13.29
CA ALA A 73 -1.18 -3.33 -13.89
C ALA A 73 -1.68 -4.50 -14.74
N ALA A 74 -2.71 -5.19 -14.27
CA ALA A 74 -3.26 -6.29 -15.01
C ALA A 74 -3.88 -5.83 -16.33
N GLN A 75 -4.52 -4.67 -16.31
CA GLN A 75 -5.11 -4.13 -17.50
C GLN A 75 -4.05 -3.71 -18.52
N VAL A 76 -2.97 -3.15 -18.05
CA VAL A 76 -1.89 -2.79 -18.95
C VAL A 76 -1.31 -4.04 -19.59
N ALA A 77 -1.13 -5.09 -18.83
CA ALA A 77 -0.60 -6.33 -19.36
C ALA A 77 -1.54 -6.92 -20.40
N ARG A 78 -2.84 -6.77 -20.21
CA ARG A 78 -3.78 -7.28 -21.17
C ARG A 78 -3.82 -6.45 -22.43
N ARG A 79 -3.61 -5.16 -22.28
CA ARG A 79 -3.68 -4.29 -23.42
C ARG A 79 -2.54 -4.46 -24.36
N ASP A 80 -1.46 -4.97 -23.88
CA ASP A 80 -0.28 -5.04 -24.67
C ASP A 80 0.11 -6.47 -24.93
N PRO A 81 -0.77 -7.29 -25.39
CA PRO A 81 -0.46 -8.67 -25.50
C PRO A 81 0.38 -8.87 -26.68
N GLY A 82 0.62 -8.90 -27.41
CA GLY A 82 1.27 -9.27 -28.46
C GLY A 82 2.33 -8.48 -28.94
N THR A 83 2.60 -7.62 -28.27
CA THR A 83 3.55 -6.76 -28.71
C THR A 83 4.75 -7.47 -28.75
N ARG A 84 4.85 -7.96 -29.04
CA ARG A 84 5.66 -8.71 -29.06
C ARG A 84 6.13 -8.67 -29.59
#